data_3a6060b3488f54398cd6be50eaa960a3
#
_entry.id   3a6060b3488f54398cd6be50eaa960a3
#
_cell.length_a   1.000
_cell.length_b   1.000
_cell.length_c   1.000
_cell.angle_alpha   90.00
_cell.angle_beta   90.00
_cell.angle_gamma   90.00
#
_symmetry.space_group_name_H-M   'P 1'
#
loop_
_entity.id
_entity.type
_entity.pdbx_description
1 polymer ?
#
loop_
_entity_poly.entity_id
_entity_poly.type
_entity_poly.pdbx_seq_one_letter_code
_entity_poly.pdbx_strand_id
1 'polypeptide(L)'
;MLTKLILVRHAESTWNQTGRYQGRIDTELSDQGQKQASLLAERLQSVPVAAIYASPLRRALHTAITIGVAQNMDIRVEPDLTEIDHGAWNGLLPDEVEKRFGPLLQQWLVSPSKVQMPGGESLVDVSRRATTVLSRILADHSGGTVVVCTHDAVLKVLIADIIGMHLDRFWSFGICNASISIVECNQGSNRLLCLNDTCHLGPYRTETDEQAL
;
A
#
# COMPACT_ATOMS: atom_id res chain seq x y z
N MET A 1 -20.88 -2.71 -13.94
CA MET A 1 -20.19 -4.02 -14.15
C MET A 1 -19.21 -4.23 -12.98
N LEU A 2 -18.91 -5.48 -12.64
CA LEU A 2 -18.01 -5.82 -11.52
C LEU A 2 -16.55 -5.57 -11.91
N THR A 3 -15.86 -4.69 -11.20
CA THR A 3 -14.42 -4.43 -11.39
C THR A 3 -13.65 -5.09 -10.27
N LYS A 4 -12.60 -5.84 -10.62
CA LYS A 4 -11.69 -6.47 -9.66
C LYS A 4 -10.44 -5.63 -9.50
N LEU A 5 -10.08 -5.31 -8.25
CA LEU A 5 -8.83 -4.66 -7.91
C LEU A 5 -7.90 -5.67 -7.23
N ILE A 6 -6.69 -5.74 -7.71
CA ILE A 6 -5.57 -6.45 -7.08
C ILE A 6 -4.70 -5.37 -6.45
N LEU A 7 -4.85 -5.20 -5.16
CA LEU A 7 -4.13 -4.23 -4.36
C LEU A 7 -2.83 -4.84 -3.87
N VAL A 8 -1.71 -4.22 -4.18
CA VAL A 8 -0.36 -4.73 -3.91
C VAL A 8 0.40 -3.72 -3.06
N ARG A 9 0.92 -4.13 -1.91
CA ARG A 9 1.95 -3.38 -1.21
C ARG A 9 3.29 -3.58 -1.91
N HIS A 10 4.07 -2.52 -2.06
CA HIS A 10 5.41 -2.61 -2.61
C HIS A 10 6.23 -3.70 -1.91
N ALA A 11 7.18 -4.31 -2.62
CA ALA A 11 8.15 -5.24 -2.07
C ALA A 11 9.08 -4.53 -1.06
N GLU A 12 9.77 -5.31 -0.24
CA GLU A 12 10.63 -4.79 0.84
C GLU A 12 11.64 -3.76 0.33
N SER A 13 11.68 -2.60 1.00
CA SER A 13 12.69 -1.57 0.77
C SER A 13 13.84 -1.69 1.75
N THR A 14 14.97 -1.04 1.45
CA THR A 14 16.12 -0.95 2.36
C THR A 14 15.76 -0.37 3.73
N TRP A 15 14.72 0.46 3.82
CA TRP A 15 14.26 1.04 5.09
C TRP A 15 13.22 0.19 5.81
N ASN A 16 12.52 -0.71 5.14
CA ASN A 16 11.73 -1.73 5.83
C ASN A 16 12.63 -2.63 6.70
N GLN A 17 13.84 -2.97 6.21
CA GLN A 17 14.82 -3.75 6.96
C GLN A 17 15.32 -3.05 8.24
N THR A 18 15.31 -1.73 8.26
CA THR A 18 15.81 -0.94 9.40
C THR A 18 14.70 -0.40 10.29
N GLY A 19 13.43 -0.70 9.99
CA GLY A 19 12.28 -0.28 10.78
C GLY A 19 12.07 1.24 10.86
N ARG A 20 12.52 2.01 9.86
CA ARG A 20 12.36 3.48 9.85
C ARG A 20 11.03 3.91 9.27
N TYR A 21 10.47 4.98 9.80
CA TYR A 21 9.35 5.67 9.18
C TYR A 21 9.77 6.24 7.82
N GLN A 22 9.29 5.66 6.73
CA GLN A 22 9.69 6.04 5.39
C GLN A 22 8.93 7.24 4.84
N GLY A 23 7.60 7.22 5.00
CA GLY A 23 6.73 8.19 4.40
C GLY A 23 7.00 8.36 2.90
N ARG A 24 7.24 9.61 2.49
CA ARG A 24 7.55 9.97 1.10
C ARG A 24 9.04 9.97 0.75
N ILE A 25 9.91 9.55 1.67
CA ILE A 25 11.34 9.38 1.34
C ILE A 25 11.46 8.25 0.32
N ASP A 26 12.22 8.52 -0.74
CA ASP A 26 12.30 7.65 -1.91
C ASP A 26 13.44 6.63 -1.73
N THR A 27 13.08 5.44 -1.27
CA THR A 27 14.00 4.33 -0.99
C THR A 27 13.90 3.25 -2.08
N GLU A 28 15.03 2.56 -2.33
CA GLU A 28 15.10 1.43 -3.25
C GLU A 28 14.57 0.14 -2.61
N LEU A 29 14.27 -0.85 -3.44
CA LEU A 29 14.05 -2.22 -2.98
C LEU A 29 15.34 -2.79 -2.39
N SER A 30 15.20 -3.61 -1.34
CA SER A 30 16.28 -4.46 -0.85
C SER A 30 16.52 -5.66 -1.79
N ASP A 31 17.61 -6.40 -1.57
CA ASP A 31 17.85 -7.64 -2.31
C ASP A 31 16.71 -8.66 -2.11
N GLN A 32 16.16 -8.74 -0.90
CA GLN A 32 14.98 -9.54 -0.61
C GLN A 32 13.75 -8.99 -1.33
N GLY A 33 13.57 -7.67 -1.34
CA GLY A 33 12.47 -7.02 -2.06
C GLY A 33 12.49 -7.28 -3.56
N GLN A 34 13.66 -7.34 -4.18
CA GLN A 34 13.78 -7.70 -5.59
C GLN A 34 13.30 -9.14 -5.85
N LYS A 35 13.61 -10.08 -4.96
CA LYS A 35 13.11 -11.47 -5.02
C LYS A 35 11.60 -11.52 -4.81
N GLN A 36 11.09 -10.77 -3.83
CA GLN A 36 9.65 -10.66 -3.58
C GLN A 36 8.90 -10.11 -4.80
N ALA A 37 9.42 -9.06 -5.44
CA ALA A 37 8.83 -8.48 -6.65
C ALA A 37 8.80 -9.49 -7.81
N SER A 38 9.85 -10.30 -7.97
CA SER A 38 9.92 -11.35 -9.00
C SER A 38 8.88 -12.45 -8.74
N LEU A 39 8.75 -12.95 -7.51
CA LEU A 39 7.77 -13.96 -7.13
C LEU A 39 6.33 -13.45 -7.27
N LEU A 40 6.10 -12.18 -6.93
CA LEU A 40 4.81 -11.51 -7.13
C LEU A 40 4.45 -11.40 -8.61
N ALA A 41 5.41 -11.04 -9.45
CA ALA A 41 5.22 -10.95 -10.90
C ALA A 41 4.88 -12.34 -11.50
N GLU A 42 5.58 -13.39 -11.09
CA GLU A 42 5.28 -14.77 -11.47
C GLU A 42 3.85 -15.18 -11.03
N ARG A 43 3.48 -14.84 -9.78
CA ARG A 43 2.13 -15.11 -9.25
C ARG A 43 1.02 -14.45 -10.06
N LEU A 44 1.27 -13.26 -10.61
CA LEU A 44 0.30 -12.49 -11.37
C LEU A 44 0.38 -12.72 -12.88
N GLN A 45 1.40 -13.39 -13.41
CA GLN A 45 1.69 -13.50 -14.84
C GLN A 45 0.52 -14.04 -15.68
N SER A 46 -0.24 -14.99 -15.13
CA SER A 46 -1.39 -15.61 -15.83
C SER A 46 -2.73 -14.91 -15.57
N VAL A 47 -2.75 -13.86 -14.76
CA VAL A 47 -3.98 -13.13 -14.43
C VAL A 47 -4.28 -12.12 -15.55
N PRO A 48 -5.46 -12.17 -16.22
CA PRO A 48 -5.80 -11.16 -17.21
C PRO A 48 -5.98 -9.79 -16.53
N VAL A 49 -5.07 -8.85 -16.83
CA VAL A 49 -5.07 -7.50 -16.24
C VAL A 49 -5.35 -6.47 -17.33
N ALA A 50 -6.23 -5.51 -17.07
CA ALA A 50 -6.58 -4.42 -17.98
C ALA A 50 -5.65 -3.20 -17.83
N ALA A 51 -5.11 -2.96 -16.63
CA ALA A 51 -4.18 -1.87 -16.36
C ALA A 51 -3.40 -2.13 -15.07
N ILE A 52 -2.20 -1.51 -14.98
CA ILE A 52 -1.36 -1.50 -13.79
C ILE A 52 -1.10 -0.04 -13.41
N TYR A 53 -1.50 0.34 -12.21
CA TYR A 53 -1.23 1.65 -11.61
C TYR A 53 -0.21 1.53 -10.49
N ALA A 54 0.66 2.53 -10.36
CA ALA A 54 1.67 2.55 -9.32
C ALA A 54 1.90 3.94 -8.73
N SER A 55 2.24 3.97 -7.44
CA SER A 55 2.89 5.12 -6.82
C SER A 55 4.20 5.45 -7.53
N PRO A 56 4.58 6.74 -7.65
CA PRO A 56 5.87 7.15 -8.23
C PRO A 56 7.08 6.79 -7.37
N LEU A 57 6.91 6.47 -6.07
CA LEU A 57 8.03 6.12 -5.19
C LEU A 57 8.70 4.83 -5.67
N ARG A 58 10.03 4.83 -5.78
CA ARG A 58 10.83 3.79 -6.43
C ARG A 58 10.47 2.39 -5.97
N ARG A 59 10.30 2.15 -4.67
CA ARG A 59 9.93 0.84 -4.13
C ARG A 59 8.62 0.30 -4.70
N ALA A 60 7.61 1.16 -4.88
CA ALA A 60 6.33 0.76 -5.46
C ALA A 60 6.39 0.71 -6.99
N LEU A 61 7.07 1.67 -7.61
CA LEU A 61 7.24 1.73 -9.06
C LEU A 61 8.05 0.53 -9.58
N HIS A 62 9.18 0.19 -8.94
CA HIS A 62 9.98 -0.98 -9.34
C HIS A 62 9.22 -2.29 -9.14
N THR A 63 8.45 -2.42 -8.06
CA THR A 63 7.55 -3.58 -7.87
C THR A 63 6.55 -3.69 -9.02
N ALA A 64 5.91 -2.57 -9.40
CA ALA A 64 4.95 -2.55 -10.49
C ALA A 64 5.59 -2.80 -11.86
N ILE A 65 6.78 -2.26 -12.12
CA ILE A 65 7.54 -2.51 -13.37
C ILE A 65 7.82 -4.00 -13.53
N THR A 66 8.23 -4.68 -12.45
CA THR A 66 8.49 -6.14 -12.50
C THR A 66 7.23 -6.92 -12.87
N ILE A 67 6.05 -6.53 -12.34
CA ILE A 67 4.75 -7.10 -12.73
C ILE A 67 4.44 -6.76 -14.20
N GLY A 68 4.65 -5.51 -14.62
CA GLY A 68 4.38 -5.03 -15.97
C GLY A 68 5.20 -5.77 -17.03
N VAL A 69 6.48 -6.02 -16.76
CA VAL A 69 7.34 -6.83 -17.64
C VAL A 69 6.77 -8.24 -17.83
N ALA A 70 6.35 -8.91 -16.76
CA ALA A 70 5.77 -10.25 -16.83
C ALA A 70 4.42 -10.29 -17.55
N GLN A 71 3.67 -9.19 -17.53
CA GLN A 71 2.38 -9.02 -18.19
C GLN A 71 2.47 -8.40 -19.60
N ASN A 72 3.66 -7.94 -20.02
CA ASN A 72 3.88 -7.13 -21.21
C ASN A 72 3.00 -5.87 -21.26
N MET A 73 2.94 -5.14 -20.13
CA MET A 73 2.09 -3.96 -19.93
C MET A 73 2.89 -2.77 -19.41
N ASP A 74 2.50 -1.57 -19.84
CA ASP A 74 3.01 -0.30 -19.31
C ASP A 74 2.40 0.02 -17.94
N ILE A 75 3.18 0.76 -17.14
CA ILE A 75 2.76 1.23 -15.82
C ILE A 75 2.19 2.63 -15.90
N ARG A 76 1.01 2.83 -15.34
CA ARG A 76 0.39 4.15 -15.16
C ARG A 76 0.78 4.72 -13.82
N VAL A 77 1.69 5.68 -13.82
CA VAL A 77 2.17 6.30 -12.58
C VAL A 77 1.13 7.30 -12.06
N GLU A 78 0.80 7.18 -10.77
CA GLU A 78 -0.24 7.95 -10.11
C GLU A 78 0.29 8.61 -8.83
N PRO A 79 0.54 9.94 -8.83
CA PRO A 79 1.11 10.66 -7.69
C PRO A 79 0.28 10.55 -6.40
N ASP A 80 -1.04 10.47 -6.52
CA ASP A 80 -1.94 10.38 -5.37
C ASP A 80 -1.97 8.99 -4.71
N LEU A 81 -1.22 8.02 -5.25
CA LEU A 81 -0.94 6.72 -4.61
C LEU A 81 0.34 6.71 -3.77
N THR A 82 1.01 7.86 -3.56
CA THR A 82 2.19 7.94 -2.66
C THR A 82 1.82 7.59 -1.21
N GLU A 83 2.81 7.10 -0.44
CA GLU A 83 2.63 6.80 0.98
C GLU A 83 2.21 8.04 1.78
N ILE A 84 1.66 7.84 2.97
CA ILE A 84 1.40 8.91 3.92
C ILE A 84 2.69 9.70 4.18
N ASP A 85 2.59 11.02 4.15
CA ASP A 85 3.70 11.86 4.60
C ASP A 85 3.72 11.89 6.13
N HIS A 86 4.70 11.25 6.72
CA HIS A 86 4.88 11.24 8.17
C HIS A 86 5.49 12.56 8.71
N GLY A 87 5.82 13.52 7.83
CA GLY A 87 6.35 14.83 8.23
C GLY A 87 7.62 14.69 9.08
N ALA A 88 7.57 15.22 10.30
CA ALA A 88 8.72 15.20 11.22
C ALA A 88 9.15 13.80 11.69
N TRP A 89 8.37 12.74 11.42
CA TRP A 89 8.76 11.37 11.72
C TRP A 89 9.55 10.71 10.59
N ASN A 90 9.53 11.27 9.39
CA ASN A 90 10.27 10.74 8.24
C ASN A 90 11.75 10.51 8.60
N GLY A 91 12.24 9.29 8.40
CA GLY A 91 13.62 8.88 8.66
C GLY A 91 13.93 8.47 10.11
N LEU A 92 13.02 8.70 11.05
CA LEU A 92 13.21 8.32 12.45
C LEU A 92 12.94 6.82 12.67
N LEU A 93 13.60 6.28 13.69
CA LEU A 93 13.27 4.98 14.26
C LEU A 93 12.08 5.10 15.24
N PRO A 94 11.33 4.02 15.53
CA PRO A 94 10.24 4.03 16.48
C PRO A 94 10.61 4.60 17.86
N ASP A 95 11.76 4.22 18.41
CA ASP A 95 12.27 4.74 19.69
C ASP A 95 12.54 6.25 19.66
N GLU A 96 12.96 6.78 18.52
CA GLU A 96 13.19 8.22 18.35
C GLU A 96 11.88 8.99 18.28
N VAL A 97 10.86 8.39 17.61
CA VAL A 97 9.51 8.93 17.57
C VAL A 97 8.88 8.90 18.97
N GLU A 98 8.99 7.79 19.69
CA GLU A 98 8.49 7.68 21.06
C GLU A 98 9.09 8.74 21.99
N LYS A 99 10.41 8.93 21.95
CA LYS A 99 11.10 9.93 22.76
C LYS A 99 10.69 11.38 22.43
N ARG A 100 10.48 11.69 21.15
CA ARG A 100 10.22 13.05 20.68
C ARG A 100 8.74 13.41 20.59
N PHE A 101 7.90 12.43 20.31
CA PHE A 101 6.48 12.59 19.99
C PHE A 101 5.56 11.60 20.73
N GLY A 102 5.98 11.06 21.89
CA GLY A 102 5.29 9.98 22.62
C GLY A 102 3.77 10.15 22.74
N PRO A 103 3.24 11.31 23.21
CA PRO A 103 1.80 11.52 23.29
C PRO A 103 1.08 11.41 21.93
N LEU A 104 1.71 11.89 20.84
CA LEU A 104 1.14 11.80 19.49
C LEU A 104 1.21 10.36 18.96
N LEU A 105 2.30 9.65 19.25
CA LEU A 105 2.44 8.24 18.92
C LEU A 105 1.35 7.39 19.61
N GLN A 106 1.09 7.63 20.89
CA GLN A 106 -0.01 6.96 21.59
C GLN A 106 -1.37 7.26 20.96
N GLN A 107 -1.60 8.50 20.56
CA GLN A 107 -2.83 8.85 19.84
C GLN A 107 -2.90 8.14 18.47
N TRP A 108 -1.79 8.03 17.74
CA TRP A 108 -1.68 7.32 16.47
C TRP A 108 -2.04 5.84 16.61
N LEU A 109 -1.62 5.20 17.69
CA LEU A 109 -1.94 3.79 17.95
C LEU A 109 -3.39 3.56 18.36
N VAL A 110 -4.05 4.53 19.05
CA VAL A 110 -5.39 4.35 19.62
C VAL A 110 -6.50 4.98 18.77
N SER A 111 -6.25 6.13 18.19
CA SER A 111 -7.23 6.91 17.40
C SER A 111 -6.57 7.55 16.19
N PRO A 112 -6.07 6.73 15.24
CA PRO A 112 -5.25 7.21 14.12
C PRO A 112 -5.99 8.21 13.21
N SER A 113 -7.32 8.14 13.12
CA SER A 113 -8.11 9.09 12.30
C SER A 113 -8.02 10.54 12.79
N LYS A 114 -7.63 10.74 14.05
CA LYS A 114 -7.54 12.06 14.71
C LYS A 114 -6.13 12.65 14.68
N VAL A 115 -5.16 11.92 14.14
CA VAL A 115 -3.76 12.36 14.11
C VAL A 115 -3.46 13.10 12.83
N GLN A 116 -2.89 14.29 12.99
CA GLN A 116 -2.19 15.04 11.96
C GLN A 116 -0.69 14.87 12.19
N MET A 117 0.02 14.27 11.22
CA MET A 117 1.48 14.18 11.32
C MET A 117 2.11 15.57 11.34
N PRO A 118 3.09 15.84 12.20
CA PRO A 118 3.71 17.15 12.30
C PRO A 118 4.40 17.57 10.99
N GLY A 119 3.81 18.50 10.26
CA GLY A 119 4.27 18.90 8.93
C GLY A 119 4.00 17.88 7.82
N GLY A 120 3.15 16.89 8.07
CA GLY A 120 2.78 15.85 7.11
C GLY A 120 1.28 15.71 6.90
N GLU A 121 0.80 14.50 6.62
CA GLU A 121 -0.62 14.20 6.33
C GLU A 121 -1.33 13.55 7.53
N SER A 122 -2.66 13.64 7.52
CA SER A 122 -3.55 12.78 8.30
C SER A 122 -4.02 11.58 7.45
N LEU A 123 -4.59 10.55 8.10
CA LEU A 123 -5.26 9.46 7.35
C LEU A 123 -6.45 9.97 6.52
N VAL A 124 -7.10 11.06 6.94
CA VAL A 124 -8.19 11.68 6.19
C VAL A 124 -7.68 12.30 4.89
N ASP A 125 -6.49 12.91 4.90
CA ASP A 125 -5.87 13.45 3.68
C ASP A 125 -5.49 12.33 2.72
N VAL A 126 -4.87 11.26 3.23
CA VAL A 126 -4.55 10.07 2.44
C VAL A 126 -5.80 9.45 1.84
N SER A 127 -6.86 9.28 2.64
CA SER A 127 -8.14 8.73 2.17
C SER A 127 -8.71 9.58 1.03
N ARG A 128 -8.76 10.91 1.19
CA ARG A 128 -9.32 11.81 0.19
C ARG A 128 -8.61 11.66 -1.17
N ARG A 129 -7.27 11.69 -1.21
CA ARG A 129 -6.53 11.57 -2.48
C ARG A 129 -6.62 10.17 -3.07
N ALA A 130 -6.49 9.14 -2.25
CA ALA A 130 -6.49 7.75 -2.70
C ALA A 130 -7.87 7.30 -3.23
N THR A 131 -8.97 7.69 -2.57
CA THR A 131 -10.34 7.36 -3.02
C THR A 131 -10.73 8.12 -4.28
N THR A 132 -10.20 9.34 -4.50
CA THR A 132 -10.38 10.08 -5.76
C THR A 132 -9.75 9.30 -6.92
N VAL A 133 -8.52 8.81 -6.74
CA VAL A 133 -7.85 7.95 -7.74
C VAL A 133 -8.63 6.67 -7.97
N LEU A 134 -9.03 6.00 -6.88
CA LEU A 134 -9.79 4.75 -6.96
C LEU A 134 -11.07 4.93 -7.78
N SER A 135 -11.83 5.99 -7.55
CA SER A 135 -13.07 6.30 -8.28
C SER A 135 -12.82 6.44 -9.78
N ARG A 136 -11.72 7.10 -10.18
CA ARG A 136 -11.30 7.22 -11.57
C ARG A 136 -10.92 5.87 -12.17
N ILE A 137 -10.11 5.08 -11.48
CA ILE A 137 -9.72 3.73 -11.92
C ILE A 137 -10.95 2.86 -12.16
N LEU A 138 -11.93 2.88 -11.25
CA LEU A 138 -13.15 2.11 -11.36
C LEU A 138 -14.02 2.55 -12.55
N ALA A 139 -14.06 3.85 -12.84
CA ALA A 139 -14.79 4.38 -14.00
C ALA A 139 -14.12 3.97 -15.33
N ASP A 140 -12.77 4.10 -15.40
CA ASP A 140 -12.00 3.83 -16.61
C ASP A 140 -11.93 2.33 -16.96
N HIS A 141 -12.07 1.43 -15.97
CA HIS A 141 -11.87 -0.01 -16.12
C HIS A 141 -13.08 -0.84 -15.68
N SER A 142 -14.29 -0.34 -15.94
CA SER A 142 -15.53 -1.02 -15.57
C SER A 142 -15.60 -2.45 -16.15
N GLY A 143 -15.69 -3.45 -15.29
CA GLY A 143 -15.72 -4.88 -15.67
C GLY A 143 -14.36 -5.53 -15.87
N GLY A 144 -13.26 -4.80 -15.69
CA GLY A 144 -11.90 -5.30 -15.81
C GLY A 144 -11.25 -5.71 -14.49
N THR A 145 -10.03 -6.22 -14.59
CA THR A 145 -9.14 -6.45 -13.43
C THR A 145 -8.00 -5.43 -13.50
N VAL A 146 -7.75 -4.70 -12.41
CA VAL A 146 -6.71 -3.68 -12.34
C VAL A 146 -5.77 -3.99 -11.18
N VAL A 147 -4.46 -3.89 -11.42
CA VAL A 147 -3.44 -3.95 -10.36
C VAL A 147 -3.13 -2.53 -9.89
N VAL A 148 -3.10 -2.34 -8.58
CA VAL A 148 -2.70 -1.08 -7.94
C VAL A 148 -1.56 -1.35 -6.97
N CYS A 149 -0.35 -0.92 -7.33
CA CYS A 149 0.85 -1.09 -6.52
C CYS A 149 1.13 0.19 -5.72
N THR A 150 1.04 0.12 -4.40
CA THR A 150 1.17 1.26 -3.52
C THR A 150 1.76 0.86 -2.17
N HIS A 151 1.36 1.50 -1.08
CA HIS A 151 1.97 1.46 0.23
C HIS A 151 0.98 1.03 1.31
N ASP A 152 1.48 0.78 2.51
CA ASP A 152 0.67 0.23 3.61
C ASP A 152 -0.49 1.15 4.00
N ALA A 153 -0.22 2.42 4.34
CA ALA A 153 -1.29 3.32 4.78
C ALA A 153 -2.33 3.56 3.68
N VAL A 154 -1.88 3.69 2.43
CA VAL A 154 -2.79 3.87 1.28
C VAL A 154 -3.69 2.64 1.10
N LEU A 155 -3.12 1.43 1.16
CA LEU A 155 -3.91 0.20 1.04
C LEU A 155 -4.91 0.05 2.17
N LYS A 156 -4.49 0.33 3.40
CA LYS A 156 -5.37 0.26 4.57
C LYS A 156 -6.54 1.23 4.47
N VAL A 157 -6.31 2.47 4.04
CA VAL A 157 -7.42 3.44 3.88
C VAL A 157 -8.33 3.10 2.69
N LEU A 158 -7.78 2.58 1.57
CA LEU A 158 -8.59 2.13 0.44
C LEU A 158 -9.46 0.93 0.81
N ILE A 159 -8.90 -0.06 1.49
CA ILE A 159 -9.65 -1.22 1.96
C ILE A 159 -10.72 -0.80 2.96
N ALA A 160 -10.39 0.08 3.91
CA ALA A 160 -11.35 0.61 4.87
C ALA A 160 -12.54 1.31 4.18
N ASP A 161 -12.27 2.17 3.18
CA ASP A 161 -13.30 2.84 2.40
C ASP A 161 -14.20 1.84 1.66
N ILE A 162 -13.59 0.87 0.96
CA ILE A 162 -14.31 -0.13 0.16
C ILE A 162 -15.27 -0.97 1.00
N ILE A 163 -14.88 -1.35 2.22
CA ILE A 163 -15.72 -2.20 3.11
C ILE A 163 -16.52 -1.40 4.15
N GLY A 164 -16.47 -0.07 4.12
CA GLY A 164 -17.18 0.80 5.05
C GLY A 164 -16.62 0.75 6.48
N MET A 165 -15.32 0.52 6.65
CA MET A 165 -14.65 0.45 7.94
C MET A 165 -14.15 1.84 8.38
N HIS A 166 -14.37 2.19 9.64
CA HIS A 166 -13.89 3.46 10.19
C HIS A 166 -12.35 3.50 10.28
N LEU A 167 -11.73 4.65 9.98
CA LEU A 167 -10.27 4.81 9.96
C LEU A 167 -9.59 4.53 11.32
N ASP A 168 -10.29 4.62 12.45
CA ASP A 168 -9.75 4.21 13.76
C ASP A 168 -9.50 2.70 13.85
N ARG A 169 -9.95 1.93 12.88
CA ARG A 169 -9.62 0.50 12.73
C ARG A 169 -8.38 0.24 11.87
N PHE A 170 -7.60 1.27 11.57
CA PHE A 170 -6.40 1.22 10.75
C PHE A 170 -5.41 0.11 11.18
N TRP A 171 -5.29 -0.13 12.48
CA TRP A 171 -4.43 -1.15 13.07
C TRP A 171 -5.07 -2.54 13.20
N SER A 172 -6.33 -2.72 12.74
CA SER A 172 -7.05 -4.00 12.89
C SER A 172 -6.56 -5.10 11.96
N PHE A 173 -5.73 -4.78 11.00
CA PHE A 173 -5.11 -5.76 10.09
C PHE A 173 -3.75 -5.28 9.58
N GLY A 174 -2.89 -6.25 9.26
CA GLY A 174 -1.58 -6.01 8.66
C GLY A 174 -1.58 -6.21 7.15
N ILE A 175 -0.67 -5.52 6.47
CA ILE A 175 -0.40 -5.67 5.04
C ILE A 175 1.10 -5.88 4.86
N CYS A 176 1.53 -7.08 4.51
CA CYS A 176 2.95 -7.44 4.31
C CYS A 176 3.51 -6.86 3.01
N ASN A 177 4.83 -6.69 2.93
CA ASN A 177 5.50 -6.35 1.68
C ASN A 177 5.20 -7.39 0.59
N ALA A 178 5.01 -6.94 -0.64
CA ALA A 178 4.63 -7.74 -1.80
C ALA A 178 3.37 -8.61 -1.61
N SER A 179 2.54 -8.32 -0.60
CA SER A 179 1.27 -9.02 -0.42
C SER A 179 0.23 -8.59 -1.45
N ILE A 180 -0.75 -9.46 -1.64
CA ILE A 180 -1.90 -9.25 -2.51
C ILE A 180 -3.17 -9.17 -1.65
N SER A 181 -3.96 -8.11 -1.86
CA SER A 181 -5.34 -8.05 -1.39
C SER A 181 -6.27 -7.91 -2.60
N ILE A 182 -7.39 -8.60 -2.60
CA ILE A 182 -8.32 -8.62 -3.74
C ILE A 182 -9.68 -8.09 -3.29
N VAL A 183 -10.16 -7.09 -3.99
CA VAL A 183 -11.48 -6.54 -3.78
C VAL A 183 -12.28 -6.54 -5.09
N GLU A 184 -13.58 -6.73 -4.99
CA GLU A 184 -14.54 -6.55 -6.08
C GLU A 184 -15.39 -5.34 -5.79
N CYS A 185 -15.43 -4.41 -6.74
CA CYS A 185 -16.24 -3.20 -6.68
C CYS A 185 -17.35 -3.25 -7.72
N ASN A 186 -18.60 -3.02 -7.26
CA ASN A 186 -19.77 -2.90 -8.12
C ASN A 186 -20.61 -1.74 -7.59
N GLN A 187 -21.45 -1.15 -8.45
CA GLN A 187 -22.40 -0.11 -8.02
C GLN A 187 -23.27 -0.59 -6.86
N GLY A 188 -22.95 -0.13 -5.64
CA GLY A 188 -23.71 -0.40 -4.42
C GLY A 188 -23.32 -1.66 -3.63
N SER A 189 -22.35 -2.48 -4.08
CA SER A 189 -21.91 -3.66 -3.32
C SER A 189 -20.42 -3.93 -3.58
N ASN A 190 -19.58 -3.63 -2.58
CA ASN A 190 -18.15 -3.95 -2.63
C ASN A 190 -17.84 -5.14 -1.73
N ARG A 191 -16.87 -5.96 -2.12
CA ARG A 191 -16.47 -7.15 -1.36
C ARG A 191 -14.96 -7.27 -1.26
N LEU A 192 -14.45 -7.49 -0.07
CA LEU A 192 -13.08 -7.93 0.15
C LEU A 192 -13.04 -9.45 0.01
N LEU A 193 -12.34 -9.96 -1.00
CA LEU A 193 -12.25 -11.40 -1.29
C LEU A 193 -11.02 -12.04 -0.67
N CYS A 194 -9.93 -11.27 -0.58
CA CYS A 194 -8.66 -11.74 -0.02
C CYS A 194 -7.97 -10.55 0.63
N LEU A 195 -7.36 -10.78 1.78
CA LEU A 195 -6.58 -9.78 2.50
C LEU A 195 -5.20 -10.33 2.79
N ASN A 196 -4.16 -9.59 2.40
CA ASN A 196 -2.77 -9.84 2.77
C ASN A 196 -2.26 -11.26 2.37
N ASP A 197 -2.59 -11.75 1.17
CA ASP A 197 -2.07 -13.03 0.67
C ASP A 197 -0.56 -12.89 0.35
N THR A 198 0.23 -13.74 0.99
CA THR A 198 1.68 -13.84 0.85
C THR A 198 2.13 -15.24 0.46
N CYS A 199 1.22 -16.13 0.06
CA CYS A 199 1.53 -17.55 -0.21
C CYS A 199 2.62 -17.73 -1.27
N HIS A 200 2.73 -16.81 -2.23
CA HIS A 200 3.74 -16.83 -3.28
C HIS A 200 5.16 -16.50 -2.79
N LEU A 201 5.30 -15.88 -1.61
CA LEU A 201 6.60 -15.45 -1.10
C LEU A 201 7.40 -16.56 -0.40
N GLY A 202 6.72 -17.59 0.11
CA GLY A 202 7.39 -18.66 0.84
C GLY A 202 8.32 -18.12 1.94
N PRO A 203 9.63 -18.49 1.92
CA PRO A 203 10.58 -18.05 2.94
C PRO A 203 10.98 -16.55 2.83
N TYR A 204 10.57 -15.87 1.77
CA TYR A 204 10.86 -14.44 1.55
C TYR A 204 9.79 -13.51 2.12
N ARG A 205 8.81 -14.03 2.84
CA ARG A 205 7.82 -13.22 3.55
C ARG A 205 8.52 -12.35 4.60
N THR A 206 8.15 -11.08 4.66
CA THR A 206 8.62 -10.13 5.67
C THR A 206 7.55 -9.98 6.75
N GLU A 207 7.92 -10.11 8.02
CA GLU A 207 7.01 -9.80 9.12
C GLU A 207 6.79 -8.28 9.21
N THR A 208 5.58 -7.89 9.61
CA THR A 208 5.19 -6.46 9.68
C THR A 208 5.41 -5.84 11.04
N ASP A 209 5.57 -6.65 12.09
CA ASP A 209 5.60 -6.21 13.48
C ASP A 209 6.82 -5.33 13.81
N GLU A 210 7.87 -5.42 12.98
CA GLU A 210 9.10 -4.64 13.11
C GLU A 210 9.15 -3.41 12.18
N GLN A 211 8.10 -3.16 11.41
CA GLN A 211 8.06 -2.05 10.45
C GLN A 211 7.34 -0.84 11.03
N ALA A 212 7.99 0.33 10.95
CA ALA A 212 7.39 1.61 11.32
C ALA A 212 6.35 2.08 10.29
N LEU A 213 5.17 2.48 10.76
CA LEU A 213 4.06 3.03 9.99
C LEU A 213 3.45 4.26 10.67
#